data_5a232f7e9f0eb5eecf82136a48e16bb5
#
_entry.id   5a232f7e9f0eb5eecf82136a48e16bb5
#
_cell.length_a   1.000
_cell.length_b   1.000
_cell.length_c   1.000
_cell.angle_alpha   90.00
_cell.angle_beta   90.00
_cell.angle_gamma   90.00
#
_symmetry.space_group_name_H-M   'P 1'
#
loop_
_entity.id
_entity.type
_entity.pdbx_description
1 polymer ?
#
loop_
_entity_poly.entity_id
_entity_poly.type
_entity_poly.pdbx_seq_one_letter_code
_entity_poly.pdbx_strand_id
1 'polypeptide(L)'
;LNNWLGLDWQLSLSSGWGIAGLNMSHEMEVDGRFRAVPLYPSAQLDHASEKFTSLVDKLKRREEEVAKVVGSGEGGLVCGFPVIHSLGNSLHDEKIHNPVMPLCRGSREFAIVFFENNTLNDFTTRNANQFEILFGGSTWNMSVLREHGLT
;
A
#
# COMPACT_ATOMS: atom_id res chain seq x y z
N LEU A 1 5.88 14.15 10.52
CA LEU A 1 4.89 13.08 10.26
C LEU A 1 3.67 13.56 9.46
N ASN A 2 3.44 14.86 9.35
CA ASN A 2 2.19 15.41 8.79
C ASN A 2 1.98 15.14 7.29
N ASN A 3 2.99 14.67 6.56
CA ASN A 3 2.90 14.35 5.15
C ASN A 3 3.31 12.91 4.81
N TRP A 4 3.32 12.01 5.79
CA TRP A 4 3.57 10.59 5.59
C TRP A 4 2.33 9.91 5.02
N LEU A 5 2.58 8.96 4.10
CA LEU A 5 1.57 8.07 3.52
C LEU A 5 2.12 6.64 3.55
N GLY A 6 1.51 5.80 4.37
CA GLY A 6 1.91 4.42 4.54
C GLY A 6 1.56 3.58 3.32
N LEU A 7 2.48 2.73 2.89
CA LEU A 7 2.25 1.72 1.85
C LEU A 7 2.22 0.35 2.51
N ASP A 8 1.04 -0.24 2.55
CA ASP A 8 0.77 -1.49 3.25
C ASP A 8 0.96 -2.73 2.35
N TRP A 9 2.08 -2.77 1.65
CA TRP A 9 2.59 -3.93 0.91
C TRP A 9 4.10 -3.87 0.74
N GLN A 10 4.71 -5.02 0.40
CA GLN A 10 6.14 -5.10 0.22
C GLN A 10 6.58 -4.39 -1.08
N LEU A 11 7.50 -3.45 -0.94
CA LEU A 11 8.19 -2.84 -2.08
C LEU A 11 9.30 -3.78 -2.57
N SER A 12 9.34 -4.06 -3.87
CA SER A 12 10.37 -4.91 -4.46
C SER A 12 10.49 -4.66 -5.97
N LEU A 13 11.59 -5.13 -6.56
CA LEU A 13 11.78 -5.14 -8.02
C LEU A 13 11.28 -6.45 -8.66
N SER A 14 10.84 -7.43 -7.87
CA SER A 14 10.47 -8.77 -8.34
C SER A 14 8.96 -9.00 -8.48
N SER A 15 8.12 -8.06 -8.06
CA SER A 15 6.67 -8.20 -8.14
C SER A 15 6.01 -6.97 -8.75
N GLY A 16 4.88 -7.16 -9.44
CA GLY A 16 4.10 -6.05 -10.01
C GLY A 16 3.68 -5.04 -8.95
N TRP A 17 3.22 -5.50 -7.79
CA TRP A 17 2.88 -4.65 -6.65
C TRP A 17 4.08 -3.88 -6.11
N GLY A 18 5.22 -4.55 -5.97
CA GLY A 18 6.46 -3.92 -5.50
C GLY A 18 6.92 -2.80 -6.43
N ILE A 19 6.91 -3.05 -7.74
CA ILE A 19 7.27 -2.06 -8.78
C ILE A 19 6.28 -0.91 -8.80
N ALA A 20 4.97 -1.18 -8.70
CA ALA A 20 3.95 -0.13 -8.62
C ALA A 20 4.17 0.77 -7.40
N GLY A 21 4.45 0.19 -6.23
CA GLY A 21 4.75 0.93 -5.01
C GLY A 21 6.01 1.79 -5.11
N LEU A 22 7.06 1.29 -5.77
CA LEU A 22 8.29 2.07 -6.01
C LEU A 22 8.04 3.27 -6.93
N ASN A 23 7.28 3.08 -8.01
CA ASN A 23 6.92 4.19 -8.90
C ASN A 23 6.04 5.21 -8.18
N MET A 24 5.03 4.79 -7.42
CA MET A 24 4.22 5.69 -6.59
C MET A 24 5.09 6.48 -5.61
N SER A 25 6.01 5.79 -4.92
CA SER A 25 6.93 6.43 -3.99
C SER A 25 7.80 7.48 -4.68
N HIS A 26 8.27 7.20 -5.89
CA HIS A 26 9.05 8.14 -6.69
C HIS A 26 8.24 9.39 -7.03
N GLU A 27 7.02 9.22 -7.53
CA GLU A 27 6.15 10.34 -7.87
C GLU A 27 5.78 11.18 -6.64
N MET A 28 5.56 10.56 -5.49
CA MET A 28 5.35 11.27 -4.21
C MET A 28 6.57 12.12 -3.81
N GLU A 29 7.79 11.60 -3.98
CA GLU A 29 9.02 12.35 -3.68
C GLU A 29 9.23 13.52 -4.66
N VAL A 30 8.89 13.36 -5.93
CA VAL A 30 8.96 14.41 -6.96
C VAL A 30 7.92 15.50 -6.69
N ASP A 31 6.68 15.11 -6.38
CA ASP A 31 5.59 16.03 -6.06
C ASP A 31 5.82 16.76 -4.73
N GLY A 32 6.41 16.10 -3.75
CA GLY A 32 6.81 16.65 -2.46
C GLY A 32 5.68 16.88 -1.44
N ARG A 33 4.40 16.69 -1.81
CA ARG A 33 3.26 16.82 -0.90
C ARG A 33 3.18 15.67 0.09
N PHE A 34 3.52 14.46 -0.37
CA PHE A 34 3.54 13.26 0.46
C PHE A 34 4.89 12.56 0.41
N ARG A 35 5.15 11.77 1.44
CA ARG A 35 6.32 10.92 1.56
C ARG A 35 5.88 9.48 1.79
N ALA A 36 6.22 8.60 0.88
CA ALA A 36 5.94 7.18 1.01
C ALA A 36 6.69 6.59 2.20
N VAL A 37 5.99 5.78 2.99
CA VAL A 37 6.52 5.07 4.15
C VAL A 37 6.21 3.58 3.98
N PRO A 38 7.21 2.73 3.70
CA PRO A 38 7.00 1.29 3.68
C PRO A 38 6.62 0.80 5.08
N LEU A 39 5.53 0.03 5.17
CA LEU A 39 5.08 -0.60 6.42
C LEU A 39 5.55 -2.05 6.53
N TYR A 40 6.15 -2.57 5.46
CA TYR A 40 6.77 -3.89 5.39
C TYR A 40 8.23 -3.79 4.94
N PRO A 41 9.08 -4.72 5.38
CA PRO A 41 10.45 -4.80 4.91
C PRO A 41 10.50 -4.89 3.39
N SER A 42 11.20 -3.95 2.78
CA SER A 42 11.44 -3.95 1.34
C SER A 42 12.35 -5.12 0.94
N ALA A 43 12.19 -5.64 -0.26
CA ALA A 43 12.99 -6.76 -0.75
C ALA A 43 13.58 -6.49 -2.13
N GLN A 44 14.80 -7.01 -2.35
CA GLN A 44 15.48 -7.00 -3.66
C GLN A 44 15.61 -5.61 -4.30
N LEU A 45 15.90 -4.58 -3.50
CA LEU A 45 16.11 -3.22 -3.99
C LEU A 45 17.56 -2.90 -4.39
N ASP A 46 18.47 -3.83 -4.14
CA ASP A 46 19.94 -3.61 -4.33
C ASP A 46 20.34 -3.43 -5.80
N HIS A 47 19.48 -3.84 -6.73
CA HIS A 47 19.65 -3.66 -8.18
C HIS A 47 18.76 -2.57 -8.76
N ALA A 48 18.27 -1.66 -7.91
CA ALA A 48 17.49 -0.52 -8.39
C ALA A 48 18.33 0.33 -9.35
N SER A 49 17.72 0.81 -10.41
CA SER A 49 18.39 1.73 -11.36
C SER A 49 18.82 3.01 -10.66
N GLU A 50 19.80 3.72 -11.23
CA GLU A 50 20.30 4.99 -10.68
C GLU A 50 19.17 5.98 -10.36
N LYS A 51 18.10 5.98 -11.15
CA LYS A 51 16.89 6.78 -10.92
C LYS A 51 16.29 6.55 -9.52
N PHE A 52 16.35 5.34 -9.01
CA PHE A 52 15.74 4.95 -7.74
C PHE A 52 16.72 4.90 -6.56
N THR A 53 18.03 5.03 -6.77
CA THR A 53 19.03 4.89 -5.69
C THR A 53 18.75 5.82 -4.52
N SER A 54 18.60 7.12 -4.79
CA SER A 54 18.28 8.11 -3.74
C SER A 54 16.92 7.86 -3.06
N LEU A 55 15.94 7.35 -3.81
CA LEU A 55 14.64 6.97 -3.26
C LEU A 55 14.76 5.77 -2.32
N VAL A 56 15.48 4.73 -2.72
CA VAL A 56 15.70 3.51 -1.93
C VAL A 56 16.30 3.85 -0.57
N ASP A 57 17.30 4.73 -0.52
CA ASP A 57 17.91 5.17 0.73
C ASP A 57 16.92 5.90 1.65
N LYS A 58 16.03 6.69 1.08
CA LYS A 58 14.97 7.37 1.85
C LYS A 58 13.93 6.39 2.38
N LEU A 59 13.52 5.43 1.54
CA LEU A 59 12.55 4.41 1.93
C LEU A 59 13.11 3.51 3.04
N LYS A 60 14.34 3.04 2.93
CA LYS A 60 15.02 2.23 3.96
C LYS A 60 15.08 2.96 5.31
N ARG A 61 15.45 4.24 5.31
CA ARG A 61 15.46 5.03 6.56
C ARG A 61 14.08 5.14 7.21
N ARG A 62 13.01 5.37 6.42
CA ARG A 62 11.63 5.43 6.95
C ARG A 62 11.15 4.06 7.44
N GLU A 63 11.52 3.00 6.75
CA GLU A 63 11.27 1.62 7.19
C GLU A 63 11.93 1.34 8.55
N GLU A 64 13.17 1.76 8.76
CA GLU A 64 13.86 1.65 10.04
C GLU A 64 13.18 2.48 11.15
N GLU A 65 12.66 3.67 10.81
CA GLU A 65 11.90 4.50 11.75
C GLU A 65 10.61 3.80 12.19
N VAL A 66 9.86 3.21 11.25
CA VAL A 66 8.66 2.42 11.54
C VAL A 66 9.01 1.19 12.37
N ALA A 67 10.05 0.44 12.01
CA ALA A 67 10.47 -0.76 12.73
C ALA A 67 10.82 -0.47 14.21
N LYS A 68 11.39 0.69 14.51
CA LYS A 68 11.67 1.11 15.89
C LYS A 68 10.40 1.35 16.71
N VAL A 69 9.33 1.83 16.06
CA VAL A 69 8.04 2.10 16.71
C VAL A 69 7.22 0.83 16.88
N VAL A 70 7.24 -0.04 15.87
CA VAL A 70 6.48 -1.30 15.87
C VAL A 70 7.00 -2.25 16.95
N GLY A 71 8.30 -2.25 17.21
CA GLY A 71 8.91 -3.09 18.24
C GLY A 71 8.56 -4.57 18.10
N SER A 72 8.80 -5.34 19.14
CA SER A 72 8.40 -6.75 19.26
C SER A 72 6.95 -6.93 19.76
N GLY A 73 6.07 -5.96 19.53
CA GLY A 73 4.70 -5.97 20.02
C GLY A 73 3.83 -7.00 19.28
N GLU A 74 3.24 -7.91 20.01
CA GLU A 74 2.11 -8.71 19.54
C GLU A 74 0.92 -7.76 19.36
N GLY A 75 0.63 -7.35 18.12
CA GLY A 75 -0.51 -6.48 17.85
C GLY A 75 -0.38 -5.74 16.52
N GLY A 76 -1.48 -5.17 16.05
CA GLY A 76 -1.50 -4.35 14.85
C GLY A 76 -0.78 -3.00 15.06
N LEU A 77 -0.24 -2.47 13.99
CA LEU A 77 0.32 -1.13 13.94
C LEU A 77 -0.77 -0.10 13.66
N VAL A 78 -0.94 0.86 14.56
CA VAL A 78 -1.82 2.02 14.33
C VAL A 78 -0.95 3.23 13.98
N CYS A 79 -1.05 3.69 12.73
CA CYS A 79 -0.30 4.83 12.21
C CYS A 79 -1.04 6.14 12.46
N GLY A 80 -0.34 7.16 12.92
CA GLY A 80 -0.88 8.53 13.03
C GLY A 80 -0.96 9.27 11.67
N PHE A 81 -0.82 8.55 10.55
CA PHE A 81 -0.87 9.07 9.19
C PHE A 81 -1.73 8.14 8.31
N PRO A 82 -2.20 8.61 7.13
CA PRO A 82 -2.98 7.78 6.22
C PRO A 82 -2.21 6.57 5.70
N VAL A 83 -2.93 5.49 5.42
CA VAL A 83 -2.37 4.25 4.83
C VAL A 83 -3.12 3.90 3.54
N ILE A 84 -2.38 3.48 2.54
CA ILE A 84 -2.92 2.84 1.34
C ILE A 84 -2.65 1.35 1.41
N HIS A 85 -3.69 0.56 1.21
CA HIS A 85 -3.65 -0.90 1.12
C HIS A 85 -3.64 -1.38 -0.33
N SER A 86 -2.96 -2.48 -0.61
CA SER A 86 -3.03 -3.15 -1.91
C SER A 86 -4.11 -4.22 -1.88
N LEU A 87 -5.06 -4.16 -2.79
CA LEU A 87 -6.18 -5.09 -2.84
C LEU A 87 -6.27 -5.79 -4.21
N GLY A 88 -6.53 -7.09 -4.17
CA GLY A 88 -6.90 -7.88 -5.32
C GLY A 88 -8.43 -7.96 -5.52
N ASN A 89 -8.87 -9.01 -6.21
CA ASN A 89 -10.29 -9.22 -6.58
C ASN A 89 -11.27 -9.33 -5.41
N SER A 90 -10.80 -9.77 -4.24
CA SER A 90 -11.66 -9.91 -3.06
C SER A 90 -11.97 -8.58 -2.38
N LEU A 91 -11.29 -7.50 -2.75
CA LEU A 91 -11.31 -6.20 -2.06
C LEU A 91 -11.06 -6.34 -0.55
N HIS A 92 -10.29 -7.32 -0.19
CA HIS A 92 -9.99 -7.72 1.16
C HIS A 92 -8.48 -7.65 1.39
N ASP A 93 -8.08 -7.17 2.54
CA ASP A 93 -6.67 -7.22 2.93
C ASP A 93 -6.28 -8.67 3.27
N GLU A 94 -5.63 -9.34 2.33
CA GLU A 94 -5.23 -10.75 2.47
C GLU A 94 -4.23 -10.98 3.62
N LYS A 95 -3.62 -9.93 4.14
CA LYS A 95 -2.67 -9.99 5.27
C LYS A 95 -3.34 -10.35 6.60
N ILE A 96 -4.66 -10.24 6.70
CA ILE A 96 -5.44 -10.72 7.87
C ILE A 96 -5.13 -12.20 8.15
N HIS A 97 -4.75 -12.95 7.13
CA HIS A 97 -4.40 -14.38 7.24
C HIS A 97 -2.90 -14.66 7.34
N ASN A 98 -2.06 -13.62 7.35
CA ASN A 98 -0.61 -13.81 7.48
C ASN A 98 -0.13 -13.48 8.91
N PRO A 99 0.12 -14.50 9.77
CA PRO A 99 0.48 -14.28 11.17
C PRO A 99 1.85 -13.62 11.37
N VAL A 100 2.66 -13.51 10.30
CA VAL A 100 4.02 -12.94 10.37
C VAL A 100 4.01 -11.42 10.14
N MET A 101 2.93 -10.89 9.57
CA MET A 101 2.83 -9.49 9.19
C MET A 101 1.83 -8.75 10.08
N PRO A 102 2.21 -7.64 10.71
CA PRO A 102 1.27 -6.88 11.54
C PRO A 102 0.15 -6.29 10.68
N LEU A 103 -1.06 -6.30 11.20
CA LEU A 103 -2.14 -5.53 10.61
C LEU A 103 -1.85 -4.05 10.80
N CYS A 104 -1.75 -3.32 9.69
CA CYS A 104 -1.55 -1.89 9.71
C CYS A 104 -2.89 -1.17 9.57
N ARG A 105 -3.09 -0.14 10.39
CA ARG A 105 -4.22 0.78 10.30
C ARG A 105 -3.72 2.21 10.27
N GLY A 106 -4.26 3.01 9.38
CA GLY A 106 -3.93 4.42 9.25
C GLY A 106 -4.89 5.32 10.02
N SER A 107 -4.55 6.59 10.11
CA SER A 107 -5.50 7.63 10.55
C SER A 107 -6.65 7.80 9.53
N ARG A 108 -6.43 7.42 8.29
CA ARG A 108 -7.39 7.26 7.19
C ARG A 108 -6.99 6.03 6.39
N GLU A 109 -7.99 5.31 5.88
CA GLU A 109 -7.80 4.05 5.15
C GLU A 109 -8.14 4.24 3.67
N PHE A 110 -7.15 4.06 2.82
CA PHE A 110 -7.28 4.08 1.38
C PHE A 110 -6.87 2.73 0.80
N ALA A 111 -7.32 2.43 -0.40
CA ALA A 111 -6.84 1.24 -1.09
C ALA A 111 -6.62 1.50 -2.57
N ILE A 112 -5.63 0.81 -3.14
CA ILE A 112 -5.43 0.70 -4.58
C ILE A 112 -5.75 -0.72 -5.01
N VAL A 113 -6.49 -0.85 -6.10
CA VAL A 113 -7.03 -2.13 -6.58
C VAL A 113 -6.49 -2.46 -7.95
N PHE A 114 -6.01 -3.70 -8.11
CA PHE A 114 -5.76 -4.30 -9.40
C PHE A 114 -6.61 -5.57 -9.51
N PHE A 115 -7.62 -5.53 -10.37
CA PHE A 115 -8.46 -6.68 -10.66
C PHE A 115 -7.84 -7.57 -11.74
N GLU A 116 -8.02 -8.88 -11.58
CA GLU A 116 -7.73 -9.88 -12.61
C GLU A 116 -9.00 -10.30 -13.36
N ASN A 117 -10.17 -10.06 -12.76
CA ASN A 117 -11.48 -10.28 -13.36
C ASN A 117 -12.47 -9.20 -12.88
N ASN A 118 -13.65 -9.11 -13.49
CA ASN A 118 -14.69 -8.13 -13.19
C ASN A 118 -15.84 -8.70 -12.34
N THR A 119 -15.67 -9.87 -11.75
CA THR A 119 -16.74 -10.49 -10.95
C THR A 119 -16.58 -10.10 -9.49
N LEU A 120 -17.40 -9.17 -9.04
CA LEU A 120 -17.53 -8.77 -7.64
C LEU A 120 -18.86 -9.29 -7.09
N ASN A 121 -18.89 -9.68 -5.83
CA ASN A 121 -20.06 -10.16 -5.13
C ASN A 121 -20.32 -9.36 -3.86
N ASP A 122 -21.39 -9.65 -3.13
CA ASP A 122 -21.78 -8.92 -1.92
C ASP A 122 -20.69 -8.95 -0.82
N PHE A 123 -19.86 -9.99 -0.80
CA PHE A 123 -18.74 -10.07 0.15
C PHE A 123 -17.65 -9.07 -0.22
N THR A 124 -17.25 -9.03 -1.48
CA THR A 124 -16.26 -8.05 -1.98
C THR A 124 -16.76 -6.62 -1.82
N THR A 125 -18.02 -6.35 -2.14
CA THR A 125 -18.62 -5.02 -1.95
C THR A 125 -18.59 -4.59 -0.48
N ARG A 126 -18.89 -5.49 0.45
CA ARG A 126 -18.79 -5.18 1.90
C ARG A 126 -17.36 -4.89 2.33
N ASN A 127 -16.37 -5.60 1.79
CA ASN A 127 -14.97 -5.34 2.09
C ASN A 127 -14.56 -3.94 1.63
N ALA A 128 -15.04 -3.51 0.46
CA ALA A 128 -14.76 -2.18 -0.08
C ALA A 128 -15.16 -1.04 0.86
N ASN A 129 -16.25 -1.20 1.61
CA ASN A 129 -16.77 -0.20 2.55
C ASN A 129 -15.87 0.06 3.77
N GLN A 130 -14.78 -0.69 3.92
CA GLN A 130 -13.78 -0.45 4.97
C GLN A 130 -12.82 0.69 4.60
N PHE A 131 -12.78 1.09 3.33
CA PHE A 131 -11.88 2.09 2.81
C PHE A 131 -12.63 3.38 2.47
N GLU A 132 -12.03 4.52 2.79
CA GLU A 132 -12.62 5.82 2.49
C GLU A 132 -12.58 6.13 0.99
N ILE A 133 -11.51 5.68 0.31
CA ILE A 133 -11.33 5.87 -1.14
C ILE A 133 -10.70 4.61 -1.72
N LEU A 134 -11.26 4.15 -2.84
CA LEU A 134 -10.68 3.11 -3.68
C LEU A 134 -10.08 3.74 -4.94
N PHE A 135 -8.80 3.50 -5.16
CA PHE A 135 -8.11 3.89 -6.39
C PHE A 135 -8.05 2.69 -7.33
N GLY A 136 -8.50 2.82 -8.55
CA GLY A 136 -8.25 1.82 -9.58
C GLY A 136 -6.83 1.94 -10.11
N GLY A 137 -6.09 0.84 -10.13
CA GLY A 137 -4.72 0.78 -10.68
C GLY A 137 -4.65 0.96 -12.21
N SER A 138 -5.82 0.98 -12.88
CA SER A 138 -5.97 1.27 -14.31
C SER A 138 -7.35 1.85 -14.60
N THR A 139 -7.54 2.37 -15.81
CA THR A 139 -8.86 2.82 -16.28
C THR A 139 -9.89 1.69 -16.32
N TRP A 140 -9.45 0.48 -16.63
CA TRP A 140 -10.31 -0.71 -16.59
C TRP A 140 -10.74 -1.05 -15.15
N ASN A 141 -9.80 -1.01 -14.18
CA ASN A 141 -10.15 -1.22 -12.77
C ASN A 141 -11.17 -0.17 -12.28
N MET A 142 -11.01 1.09 -12.69
CA MET A 142 -11.99 2.14 -12.37
C MET A 142 -13.36 1.87 -12.99
N SER A 143 -13.44 1.33 -14.22
CA SER A 143 -14.71 0.94 -14.83
C SER A 143 -15.38 -0.17 -14.02
N VAL A 144 -14.63 -1.20 -13.61
CA VAL A 144 -15.16 -2.29 -12.78
C VAL A 144 -15.72 -1.76 -11.45
N LEU A 145 -14.99 -0.89 -10.77
CA LEU A 145 -15.46 -0.28 -9.52
C LEU A 145 -16.77 0.48 -9.73
N ARG A 146 -16.87 1.30 -10.79
CA ARG A 146 -18.07 2.09 -11.12
C ARG A 146 -19.27 1.22 -11.46
N GLU A 147 -19.07 0.16 -12.25
CA GLU A 147 -20.13 -0.81 -12.62
C GLU A 147 -20.75 -1.47 -11.38
N HIS A 148 -19.98 -1.59 -10.29
CA HIS A 148 -20.43 -2.16 -9.02
C HIS A 148 -20.76 -1.11 -7.94
N GLY A 149 -20.82 0.17 -8.31
CA GLY A 149 -21.21 1.26 -7.40
C GLY A 149 -20.20 1.54 -6.26
N LEU A 150 -18.92 1.30 -6.50
CA LEU A 150 -17.85 1.40 -5.50
C LEU A 150 -16.95 2.66 -5.67
N THR A 151 -17.45 3.71 -6.29
CA THR A 151 -16.72 4.99 -6.47
C THR A 151 -17.56 6.17 -6.06
#